data_a98ec121ac5e9415991ce23c2695f2db
#
_entry.id   a98ec121ac5e9415991ce23c2695f2db
#
_cell.length_a   1.000
_cell.length_b   1.000
_cell.length_c   1.000
_cell.angle_alpha   90.00
_cell.angle_beta   90.00
_cell.angle_gamma   90.00
#
_symmetry.space_group_name_H-M   'P 1'
#
loop_
_entity.id
_entity.type
_entity.pdbx_description
1 polymer ?
#
loop_
_entity_poly.entity_id
_entity_poly.type
_entity_poly.pdbx_seq_one_letter_code
_entity_poly.pdbx_strand_id
1 'polypeptide(L)'
;MYLLAGIVSGLLCGLINPLLEERFGDDHGSGLVLGIMIFLAGRYISDIAPRNTWLSPLILVLACAIGWFLAYQFGYTYAEDDFSFYGSGAIGGIFVAIGLAFSWKLNRVWLAIALTVLAGILGVLMWYLVGGILDAFGFELGFFLLFVSWQAILLLAIGIAVQIDSNKSSTATLS
;
A
#
# COMPACT_ATOMS: atom_id res chain seq x y z
N MET A 1 -1.30 10.60 10.83
CA MET A 1 -0.25 10.89 9.83
C MET A 1 -0.19 9.83 8.72
N TYR A 2 -0.05 8.54 9.03
CA TYR A 2 0.00 7.47 8.01
C TYR A 2 -1.23 7.42 7.09
N LEU A 3 -2.45 7.54 7.64
CA LEU A 3 -3.66 7.63 6.83
C LEU A 3 -3.60 8.78 5.82
N LEU A 4 -3.16 9.96 6.27
CA LEU A 4 -3.01 11.12 5.40
C LEU A 4 -1.95 10.87 4.30
N ALA A 5 -0.81 10.25 4.65
CA ALA A 5 0.20 9.87 3.67
C ALA A 5 -0.36 8.88 2.63
N GLY A 6 -1.23 7.94 3.05
CA GLY A 6 -1.92 7.02 2.15
C GLY A 6 -2.89 7.71 1.21
N ILE A 7 -3.68 8.66 1.72
CA ILE A 7 -4.58 9.47 0.90
C ILE A 7 -3.79 10.28 -0.13
N VAL A 8 -2.72 10.97 0.30
CA VAL A 8 -1.86 11.74 -0.62
C VAL A 8 -1.21 10.84 -1.66
N SER A 9 -0.72 9.67 -1.27
CA SER A 9 -0.16 8.67 -2.18
C SER A 9 -1.19 8.23 -3.23
N GLY A 10 -2.41 7.89 -2.79
CA GLY A 10 -3.50 7.49 -3.69
C GLY A 10 -3.91 8.59 -4.65
N LEU A 11 -4.01 9.84 -4.17
CA LEU A 11 -4.28 10.99 -5.03
C LEU A 11 -3.18 11.19 -6.08
N LEU A 12 -1.91 11.11 -5.69
CA LEU A 12 -0.79 11.22 -6.63
C LEU A 12 -0.83 10.09 -7.68
N CYS A 13 -1.08 8.85 -7.27
CA CYS A 13 -1.23 7.74 -8.20
C CYS A 13 -2.38 7.97 -9.18
N GLY A 14 -3.55 8.34 -8.68
CA GLY A 14 -4.72 8.61 -9.52
C GLY A 14 -4.52 9.75 -10.52
N LEU A 15 -3.70 10.74 -10.19
CA LEU A 15 -3.37 11.86 -11.09
C LEU A 15 -2.27 11.50 -12.10
N ILE A 16 -1.27 10.73 -11.67
CA ILE A 16 -0.12 10.38 -12.51
C ILE A 16 -0.45 9.22 -13.45
N ASN A 17 -1.30 8.30 -13.02
CA ASN A 17 -1.59 7.08 -13.75
C ASN A 17 -2.10 7.31 -15.18
N PRO A 18 -3.12 8.16 -15.42
CA PRO A 18 -3.60 8.42 -16.78
C PRO A 18 -2.51 8.99 -17.69
N LEU A 19 -1.57 9.78 -17.13
CA LEU A 19 -0.46 10.36 -17.89
C LEU A 19 0.60 9.33 -18.27
N LEU A 20 0.81 8.32 -17.41
CA LEU A 20 1.76 7.23 -17.68
C LEU A 20 1.15 6.21 -18.64
N GLU A 21 -0.12 5.88 -18.48
CA GLU A 21 -0.85 4.98 -19.36
C GLU A 21 -0.88 5.50 -20.80
N GLU A 22 -1.14 6.80 -21.01
CA GLU A 22 -1.10 7.44 -22.32
C GLU A 22 0.28 7.34 -22.99
N ARG A 23 1.37 7.40 -22.20
CA ARG A 23 2.75 7.42 -22.73
C ARG A 23 3.38 6.05 -22.86
N PHE A 24 3.10 5.13 -21.96
CA PHE A 24 3.80 3.85 -21.82
C PHE A 24 2.88 2.63 -21.98
N GLY A 25 1.58 2.86 -22.17
CA GLY A 25 0.61 1.79 -22.44
C GLY A 25 0.22 0.95 -21.22
N ASP A 26 0.84 1.15 -20.06
CA ASP A 26 0.58 0.36 -18.84
C ASP A 26 0.79 1.16 -17.55
N ASP A 27 0.01 0.84 -16.52
CA ASP A 27 0.08 1.43 -15.17
C ASP A 27 1.21 0.83 -14.32
N HIS A 28 2.44 1.21 -14.60
CA HIS A 28 3.58 0.77 -13.78
C HIS A 28 3.99 1.81 -12.71
N GLY A 29 3.48 3.03 -12.78
CA GLY A 29 3.90 4.14 -11.91
C GLY A 29 3.38 4.07 -10.49
N SER A 30 2.17 3.55 -10.30
CA SER A 30 1.49 3.58 -9.00
C SER A 30 2.23 2.82 -7.90
N GLY A 31 2.82 1.68 -8.24
CA GLY A 31 3.63 0.91 -7.28
C GLY A 31 4.90 1.62 -6.87
N LEU A 32 5.55 2.35 -7.78
CA LEU A 32 6.73 3.16 -7.48
C LEU A 32 6.39 4.29 -6.50
N VAL A 33 5.33 5.04 -6.79
CA VAL A 33 4.86 6.15 -5.93
C VAL A 33 4.51 5.62 -4.54
N LEU A 34 3.76 4.51 -4.46
CA LEU A 34 3.41 3.86 -3.19
C LEU A 34 4.66 3.49 -2.39
N GLY A 35 5.64 2.83 -3.01
CA GLY A 35 6.88 2.41 -2.34
C GLY A 35 7.67 3.59 -1.79
N ILE A 36 7.79 4.68 -2.56
CA ILE A 36 8.41 5.93 -2.11
C ILE A 36 7.66 6.50 -0.90
N MET A 37 6.34 6.59 -0.97
CA MET A 37 5.53 7.17 0.10
C MET A 37 5.58 6.34 1.39
N ILE A 38 5.59 5.00 1.28
CA ILE A 38 5.77 4.11 2.44
C ILE A 38 7.14 4.35 3.07
N PHE A 39 8.19 4.43 2.26
CA PHE A 39 9.55 4.67 2.77
C PHE A 39 9.64 6.02 3.49
N LEU A 40 9.14 7.09 2.89
CA LEU A 40 9.13 8.43 3.47
C LEU A 40 8.29 8.46 4.76
N ALA A 41 7.12 7.83 4.77
CA ALA A 41 6.28 7.74 5.96
C ALA A 41 7.02 7.01 7.11
N GLY A 42 7.65 5.87 6.84
CA GLY A 42 8.44 5.15 7.83
C GLY A 42 9.60 5.96 8.37
N ARG A 43 10.30 6.66 7.50
CA ARG A 43 11.49 7.44 7.87
C ARG A 43 11.17 8.72 8.64
N TYR A 44 10.16 9.47 8.20
CA TYR A 44 9.88 10.81 8.73
C TYR A 44 8.71 10.88 9.72
N ILE A 45 7.79 9.92 9.69
CA ILE A 45 6.67 9.88 10.64
C ILE A 45 7.02 9.04 11.88
N SER A 46 7.72 7.92 11.69
CA SER A 46 7.99 6.95 12.77
C SER A 46 9.46 6.73 13.07
N ASP A 47 10.35 7.43 12.39
CA ASP A 47 11.81 7.34 12.54
C ASP A 47 12.35 5.89 12.54
N ILE A 48 11.74 5.03 11.69
CA ILE A 48 12.16 3.64 11.60
C ILE A 48 13.54 3.57 10.95
N ALA A 49 14.45 2.85 11.61
CA ALA A 49 15.76 2.60 11.06
C ALA A 49 15.68 1.64 9.87
N PRO A 50 16.18 2.01 8.68
CA PRO A 50 16.32 1.09 7.58
C PRO A 50 17.39 0.01 7.92
N ARG A 51 17.25 -1.19 7.35
CA ARG A 51 18.28 -2.24 7.49
C ARG A 51 19.58 -1.83 6.79
N ASN A 52 19.44 -1.18 5.66
CA ASN A 52 20.55 -0.61 4.89
C ASN A 52 20.11 0.74 4.32
N THR A 53 20.94 1.77 4.46
CA THR A 53 20.60 3.14 4.09
C THR A 53 20.29 3.31 2.60
N TRP A 54 20.99 2.58 1.74
CA TRP A 54 20.85 2.70 0.28
C TRP A 54 19.94 1.64 -0.34
N LEU A 55 20.02 0.40 0.16
CA LEU A 55 19.28 -0.72 -0.42
C LEU A 55 17.82 -0.77 0.07
N SER A 56 17.54 -0.34 1.30
CA SER A 56 16.18 -0.43 1.86
C SER A 56 15.14 0.35 1.06
N PRO A 57 15.36 1.61 0.66
CA PRO A 57 14.40 2.31 -0.19
C PRO A 57 14.21 1.62 -1.53
N LEU A 58 15.31 1.15 -2.15
CA LEU A 58 15.25 0.46 -3.44
C LEU A 58 14.44 -0.85 -3.35
N ILE A 59 14.71 -1.68 -2.33
CA ILE A 59 13.98 -2.94 -2.11
C ILE A 59 12.49 -2.67 -1.93
N LEU A 60 12.13 -1.69 -1.09
CA LEU A 60 10.74 -1.37 -0.81
C LEU A 60 10.01 -0.87 -2.06
N VAL A 61 10.63 0.04 -2.81
CA VAL A 61 10.06 0.59 -4.05
C VAL A 61 9.89 -0.50 -5.10
N LEU A 62 10.90 -1.35 -5.30
CA LEU A 62 10.81 -2.46 -6.26
C LEU A 62 9.77 -3.50 -5.84
N ALA A 63 9.69 -3.85 -4.56
CA ALA A 63 8.66 -4.77 -4.07
C ALA A 63 7.25 -4.21 -4.31
N CYS A 64 7.02 -2.93 -4.02
CA CYS A 64 5.73 -2.29 -4.29
C CYS A 64 5.41 -2.23 -5.79
N ALA A 65 6.40 -1.93 -6.65
CA ALA A 65 6.21 -1.89 -8.09
C ALA A 65 5.87 -3.26 -8.67
N ILE A 66 6.61 -4.31 -8.27
CA ILE A 66 6.35 -5.69 -8.69
C ILE A 66 4.99 -6.15 -8.16
N GLY A 67 4.69 -5.87 -6.90
CA GLY A 67 3.41 -6.21 -6.29
C GLY A 67 2.23 -5.56 -6.99
N TRP A 68 2.36 -4.29 -7.35
CA TRP A 68 1.36 -3.57 -8.13
C TRP A 68 1.16 -4.21 -9.51
N PHE A 69 2.23 -4.44 -10.24
CA PHE A 69 2.18 -5.08 -11.56
C PHE A 69 1.48 -6.44 -11.51
N LEU A 70 1.87 -7.31 -10.57
CA LEU A 70 1.26 -8.63 -10.42
C LEU A 70 -0.20 -8.56 -9.98
N ALA A 71 -0.55 -7.64 -9.09
CA ALA A 71 -1.92 -7.40 -8.65
C ALA A 71 -2.80 -6.94 -9.83
N TYR A 72 -2.29 -6.00 -10.64
CA TYR A 72 -2.95 -5.51 -11.83
C TYR A 72 -3.18 -6.63 -12.86
N GLN A 73 -2.13 -7.39 -13.18
CA GLN A 73 -2.21 -8.53 -14.12
C GLN A 73 -3.20 -9.59 -13.64
N PHE A 74 -3.20 -9.89 -12.33
CA PHE A 74 -4.15 -10.84 -11.77
C PHE A 74 -5.58 -10.33 -11.89
N GLY A 75 -5.85 -9.08 -11.49
CA GLY A 75 -7.17 -8.47 -11.58
C GLY A 75 -7.68 -8.40 -13.03
N TYR A 76 -6.81 -8.05 -13.98
CA TYR A 76 -7.15 -7.99 -15.39
C TYR A 76 -7.45 -9.38 -16.00
N THR A 77 -6.63 -10.38 -15.65
CA THR A 77 -6.77 -11.75 -16.18
C THR A 77 -8.06 -12.42 -15.70
N TYR A 78 -8.49 -12.11 -14.49
CA TYR A 78 -9.67 -12.73 -13.85
C TYR A 78 -10.81 -11.72 -13.64
N ALA A 79 -10.89 -10.67 -14.46
CA ALA A 79 -11.83 -9.55 -14.27
C ALA A 79 -13.33 -9.96 -14.30
N GLU A 80 -13.66 -11.13 -14.83
CA GLU A 80 -15.02 -11.69 -14.83
C GLU A 80 -15.44 -12.26 -13.45
N ASP A 81 -14.47 -12.46 -12.53
CA ASP A 81 -14.72 -12.98 -11.19
C ASP A 81 -14.65 -11.82 -10.17
N ASP A 82 -15.74 -11.57 -9.44
CA ASP A 82 -15.81 -10.55 -8.39
C ASP A 82 -14.71 -10.71 -7.32
N PHE A 83 -14.22 -11.94 -7.10
CA PHE A 83 -13.12 -12.20 -6.18
C PHE A 83 -11.74 -11.78 -6.68
N SER A 84 -11.59 -11.50 -7.98
CA SER A 84 -10.30 -11.14 -8.59
C SER A 84 -9.68 -9.89 -7.96
N PHE A 85 -10.50 -8.88 -7.68
CA PHE A 85 -10.04 -7.65 -7.05
C PHE A 85 -9.56 -7.85 -5.62
N TYR A 86 -10.20 -8.73 -4.83
CA TYR A 86 -9.73 -9.09 -3.48
C TYR A 86 -8.39 -9.84 -3.55
N GLY A 87 -8.24 -10.73 -4.53
CA GLY A 87 -6.98 -11.41 -4.83
C GLY A 87 -5.88 -10.42 -5.20
N SER A 88 -6.17 -9.45 -6.05
CA SER A 88 -5.25 -8.36 -6.41
C SER A 88 -4.83 -7.56 -5.18
N GLY A 89 -5.77 -7.19 -4.31
CA GLY A 89 -5.48 -6.50 -3.06
C GLY A 89 -4.56 -7.30 -2.14
N ALA A 90 -4.80 -8.60 -2.02
CA ALA A 90 -3.96 -9.51 -1.23
C ALA A 90 -2.54 -9.62 -1.80
N ILE A 91 -2.40 -9.79 -3.13
CA ILE A 91 -1.10 -9.83 -3.82
C ILE A 91 -0.31 -8.55 -3.54
N GLY A 92 -0.93 -7.38 -3.75
CA GLY A 92 -0.30 -6.10 -3.45
C GLY A 92 0.14 -6.00 -1.99
N GLY A 93 -0.71 -6.40 -1.04
CA GLY A 93 -0.39 -6.44 0.39
C GLY A 93 0.77 -7.36 0.73
N ILE A 94 0.88 -8.55 0.11
CA ILE A 94 1.99 -9.49 0.29
C ILE A 94 3.31 -8.86 -0.15
N PHE A 95 3.36 -8.25 -1.32
CA PHE A 95 4.59 -7.64 -1.82
C PHE A 95 5.03 -6.43 -1.00
N VAL A 96 4.08 -5.60 -0.54
CA VAL A 96 4.39 -4.53 0.43
C VAL A 96 4.97 -5.12 1.71
N ALA A 97 4.38 -6.20 2.24
CA ALA A 97 4.88 -6.88 3.43
C ALA A 97 6.31 -7.40 3.25
N ILE A 98 6.61 -8.00 2.09
CA ILE A 98 7.97 -8.44 1.71
C ILE A 98 8.91 -7.22 1.70
N GLY A 99 8.52 -6.15 1.03
CA GLY A 99 9.28 -4.91 0.99
C GLY A 99 9.61 -4.36 2.37
N LEU A 100 8.62 -4.31 3.28
CA LEU A 100 8.80 -3.87 4.67
C LEU A 100 9.75 -4.78 5.45
N ALA A 101 9.57 -6.10 5.35
CA ALA A 101 10.38 -7.08 6.07
C ALA A 101 11.87 -7.00 5.72
N PHE A 102 12.20 -6.74 4.46
CA PHE A 102 13.58 -6.62 4.00
C PHE A 102 14.16 -5.22 4.15
N SER A 103 13.32 -4.19 4.18
CA SER A 103 13.76 -2.79 4.23
C SER A 103 13.89 -2.23 5.63
N TRP A 104 13.02 -2.61 6.57
CA TRP A 104 12.95 -2.03 7.91
C TRP A 104 13.35 -3.03 9.01
N LYS A 105 13.88 -2.48 10.11
CA LYS A 105 14.19 -3.26 11.31
C LYS A 105 12.93 -3.36 12.18
N LEU A 106 12.04 -4.28 11.82
CA LEU A 106 10.83 -4.56 12.59
C LEU A 106 11.06 -5.77 13.49
N ASN A 107 10.64 -5.68 14.77
CA ASN A 107 10.69 -6.80 15.71
C ASN A 107 9.53 -7.78 15.47
N ARG A 108 8.37 -7.26 15.02
CA ARG A 108 7.14 -8.03 14.77
C ARG A 108 6.80 -8.09 13.30
N VAL A 109 7.72 -8.63 12.50
CA VAL A 109 7.56 -8.75 11.04
C VAL A 109 6.26 -9.46 10.67
N TRP A 110 5.90 -10.55 11.38
CA TRP A 110 4.67 -11.30 11.09
C TRP A 110 3.39 -10.49 11.30
N LEU A 111 3.37 -9.59 12.29
CA LEU A 111 2.26 -8.67 12.49
C LEU A 111 2.15 -7.68 11.33
N ALA A 112 3.27 -7.12 10.88
CA ALA A 112 3.29 -6.23 9.73
C ALA A 112 2.80 -6.94 8.46
N ILE A 113 3.23 -8.19 8.23
CA ILE A 113 2.74 -9.03 7.11
C ILE A 113 1.23 -9.22 7.20
N ALA A 114 0.72 -9.69 8.34
CA ALA A 114 -0.70 -9.97 8.51
C ALA A 114 -1.55 -8.69 8.30
N LEU A 115 -1.15 -7.57 8.89
CA LEU A 115 -1.87 -6.31 8.76
C LEU A 115 -1.85 -5.74 7.35
N THR A 116 -0.73 -5.84 6.62
CA THR A 116 -0.65 -5.33 5.25
C THR A 116 -1.44 -6.19 4.26
N VAL A 117 -1.44 -7.51 4.41
CA VAL A 117 -2.26 -8.40 3.57
C VAL A 117 -3.74 -8.16 3.82
N LEU A 118 -4.15 -8.10 5.09
CA LEU A 118 -5.53 -7.77 5.45
C LEU A 118 -5.95 -6.40 4.93
N ALA A 119 -5.07 -5.41 5.06
CA ALA A 119 -5.32 -4.06 4.57
C ALA A 119 -5.45 -4.01 3.04
N GLY A 120 -4.70 -4.83 2.31
CA GLY A 120 -4.83 -4.96 0.87
C GLY A 120 -6.24 -5.40 0.47
N ILE A 121 -6.79 -6.40 1.15
CA ILE A 121 -8.15 -6.89 0.93
C ILE A 121 -9.20 -5.85 1.37
N LEU A 122 -9.04 -5.26 2.55
CA LEU A 122 -9.96 -4.25 3.08
C LEU A 122 -9.98 -2.97 2.24
N GLY A 123 -8.87 -2.59 1.64
CA GLY A 123 -8.81 -1.43 0.74
C GLY A 123 -9.70 -1.61 -0.48
N VAL A 124 -9.75 -2.82 -1.04
CA VAL A 124 -10.67 -3.16 -2.14
C VAL A 124 -12.13 -3.14 -1.67
N LEU A 125 -12.40 -3.71 -0.49
CA LEU A 125 -13.76 -3.66 0.10
C LEU A 125 -14.22 -2.20 0.29
N MET A 126 -13.35 -1.33 0.79
CA MET A 126 -13.66 0.09 0.96
C MET A 126 -13.92 0.79 -0.38
N TRP A 127 -13.20 0.42 -1.44
CA TRP A 127 -13.46 0.92 -2.79
C TRP A 127 -14.89 0.57 -3.24
N TYR A 128 -15.32 -0.68 -3.09
CA TYR A 128 -16.70 -1.09 -3.43
C TYR A 128 -17.74 -0.36 -2.60
N LEU A 129 -17.54 -0.25 -1.29
CA LEU A 129 -18.50 0.41 -0.40
C LEU A 129 -18.63 1.92 -0.69
N VAL A 130 -17.51 2.60 -0.80
CA VAL A 130 -17.49 4.07 -1.05
C VAL A 130 -17.89 4.35 -2.50
N GLY A 131 -17.42 3.54 -3.46
CA GLY A 131 -17.80 3.64 -4.87
C GLY A 131 -19.30 3.52 -5.05
N GLY A 132 -19.91 2.47 -4.50
CA GLY A 132 -21.36 2.28 -4.59
C GLY A 132 -22.18 3.42 -3.96
N ILE A 133 -21.68 4.05 -2.89
CA ILE A 133 -22.32 5.24 -2.30
C ILE A 133 -22.19 6.43 -3.26
N LEU A 134 -21.00 6.67 -3.81
CA LEU A 134 -20.76 7.82 -4.68
C LEU A 134 -21.48 7.68 -6.02
N ASP A 135 -21.54 6.48 -6.58
CA ASP A 135 -22.32 6.19 -7.80
C ASP A 135 -23.80 6.47 -7.61
N ALA A 136 -24.35 6.18 -6.42
CA ALA A 136 -25.74 6.52 -6.08
C ALA A 136 -26.00 8.05 -6.06
N PHE A 137 -24.95 8.86 -5.90
CA PHE A 137 -25.01 10.33 -6.02
C PHE A 137 -24.57 10.86 -7.38
N GLY A 138 -24.28 9.98 -8.36
CA GLY A 138 -23.87 10.35 -9.71
C GLY A 138 -22.38 10.73 -9.86
N PHE A 139 -21.53 10.31 -8.91
CA PHE A 139 -20.08 10.53 -9.00
C PHE A 139 -19.37 9.26 -9.49
N GLU A 140 -18.91 9.26 -10.72
CA GLU A 140 -18.14 8.17 -11.30
C GLU A 140 -16.63 8.38 -11.07
N LEU A 141 -16.12 7.93 -9.94
CA LEU A 141 -14.69 8.08 -9.61
C LEU A 141 -13.82 6.84 -9.96
N GLY A 142 -14.44 5.75 -10.38
CA GLY A 142 -13.77 4.56 -10.94
C GLY A 142 -12.51 4.11 -10.18
N PHE A 143 -11.44 3.84 -10.94
CA PHE A 143 -10.15 3.41 -10.39
C PHE A 143 -9.43 4.48 -9.55
N PHE A 144 -9.72 5.76 -9.73
CA PHE A 144 -9.16 6.80 -8.89
C PHE A 144 -9.46 6.56 -7.40
N LEU A 145 -10.72 6.22 -7.10
CA LEU A 145 -11.14 5.92 -5.75
C LEU A 145 -10.49 4.63 -5.21
N LEU A 146 -10.22 3.65 -6.07
CA LEU A 146 -9.48 2.44 -5.70
C LEU A 146 -8.08 2.79 -5.18
N PHE A 147 -7.33 3.62 -5.90
CA PHE A 147 -6.00 4.05 -5.46
C PHE A 147 -6.03 4.71 -4.09
N VAL A 148 -6.98 5.65 -3.90
CA VAL A 148 -7.08 6.41 -2.65
C VAL A 148 -7.46 5.49 -1.49
N SER A 149 -8.51 4.68 -1.62
CA SER A 149 -9.00 3.82 -0.55
C SER A 149 -7.99 2.73 -0.19
N TRP A 150 -7.43 2.06 -1.19
CA TRP A 150 -6.47 0.97 -0.98
C TRP A 150 -5.18 1.45 -0.31
N GLN A 151 -4.59 2.54 -0.81
CA GLN A 151 -3.36 3.07 -0.25
C GLN A 151 -3.55 3.70 1.13
N ALA A 152 -4.71 4.34 1.37
CA ALA A 152 -5.05 4.90 2.67
C ALA A 152 -5.13 3.80 3.76
N ILE A 153 -5.86 2.73 3.48
CA ILE A 153 -6.01 1.58 4.41
C ILE A 153 -4.67 0.87 4.60
N LEU A 154 -3.91 0.68 3.53
CA LEU A 154 -2.60 0.03 3.59
C LEU A 154 -1.61 0.81 4.46
N LEU A 155 -1.47 2.13 4.23
CA LEU A 155 -0.57 2.94 5.06
C LEU A 155 -1.06 3.06 6.50
N LEU A 156 -2.36 3.11 6.75
CA LEU A 156 -2.90 3.06 8.10
C LEU A 156 -2.49 1.78 8.83
N ALA A 157 -2.62 0.62 8.17
CA ALA A 157 -2.21 -0.67 8.74
C ALA A 157 -0.71 -0.74 9.03
N ILE A 158 0.12 -0.22 8.14
CA ILE A 158 1.57 -0.08 8.36
C ILE A 158 1.83 0.79 9.59
N GLY A 159 1.15 1.94 9.71
CA GLY A 159 1.29 2.82 10.87
C GLY A 159 0.94 2.13 12.19
N ILE A 160 -0.14 1.33 12.21
CA ILE A 160 -0.54 0.53 13.37
C ILE A 160 0.53 -0.52 13.70
N ALA A 161 1.03 -1.26 12.70
CA ALA A 161 2.07 -2.27 12.89
C ALA A 161 3.33 -1.67 13.52
N VAL A 162 3.77 -0.53 13.00
CA VAL A 162 4.93 0.21 13.48
C VAL A 162 4.74 0.72 14.91
N GLN A 163 3.58 1.27 15.22
CA GLN A 163 3.28 1.77 16.57
C GLN A 163 3.29 0.63 17.61
N ILE A 164 2.73 -0.54 17.26
CA ILE A 164 2.75 -1.72 18.12
C ILE A 164 4.18 -2.25 18.30
N ASP A 165 5.01 -2.15 17.25
CA ASP A 165 6.42 -2.58 17.30
C ASP A 165 7.24 -1.67 18.22
N SER A 166 7.07 -0.35 18.14
CA SER A 166 7.80 0.65 18.93
C SER A 166 7.47 0.63 20.41
N ASN A 167 6.20 0.46 20.78
CA ASN A 167 5.76 0.47 22.19
C ASN A 167 6.40 -0.64 23.04
N LYS A 168 6.78 -1.76 22.43
CA LYS A 168 7.41 -2.87 23.15
C LYS A 168 8.90 -2.67 23.43
N SER A 169 9.61 -1.90 22.61
CA SER A 169 11.01 -1.59 22.85
C SER A 169 11.19 -0.70 24.08
N SER A 170 10.23 0.19 24.36
CA SER A 170 10.25 1.07 25.53
C SER A 170 10.02 0.33 26.86
N THR A 171 9.21 -0.72 26.87
CA THR A 171 8.95 -1.52 28.09
C THR A 171 10.10 -2.47 28.42
N ALA A 172 10.86 -2.94 27.43
CA ALA A 172 11.99 -3.83 27.64
C ALA A 172 13.25 -3.12 28.21
N THR A 173 13.32 -1.79 28.09
CA THR A 173 14.42 -0.97 28.65
C THR A 173 14.19 -0.53 30.10
N LEU A 174 12.99 -0.73 30.65
CA LEU A 174 12.61 -0.37 32.02
C LEU A 174 12.57 -1.56 33.00
N SER A 175 12.82 -2.77 32.51
CA SER A 175 12.93 -4.01 33.30
C SER A 175 14.39 -4.47 33.43
#